data_45d36c99a90af15ac30d20a074eee79c
#
_entry.id   45d36c99a90af15ac30d20a074eee79c
#
_cell.length_a   1.000
_cell.length_b   1.000
_cell.length_c   1.000
_cell.angle_alpha   90.00
_cell.angle_beta   90.00
_cell.angle_gamma   90.00
#
_symmetry.space_group_name_H-M   'P 1'
#
loop_
_entity.id
_entity.type
_entity.pdbx_description
1 polymer ?
#
loop_
_entity_poly.entity_id
_entity_poly.type
_entity_poly.pdbx_seq_one_letter_code
_entity_poly.pdbx_strand_id
1 'polypeptide(L)'
;MQKFGNDGTEFWWNDEVQNPGLKIGGFFCIIFFIIPLKMEKPGSFLFILSVCILVFLVIALIHISMLERQKVPALYMNEEGIVVWGDFCSWNHVKSVEIKSLYRGAAGPRDWIYIYVQLPGDEKIGCFAITPEKEEIMEIKIYIEAFWEYYKTN
;
A
#
# COMPACT_ATOMS: atom_id res chain seq x y z
N MET A 1 -21.19 5.74 16.58
CA MET A 1 -20.58 5.02 17.71
C MET A 1 -20.06 3.73 17.15
N GLN A 2 -18.76 3.64 16.84
CA GLN A 2 -18.16 2.40 16.34
C GLN A 2 -18.19 1.34 17.43
N LYS A 3 -18.66 0.15 17.10
CA LYS A 3 -18.68 -0.98 18.02
C LYS A 3 -17.27 -1.55 18.05
N PHE A 4 -16.61 -1.49 19.20
CA PHE A 4 -15.50 -2.36 19.51
C PHE A 4 -16.02 -3.79 19.54
N GLY A 5 -15.39 -4.74 18.86
CA GLY A 5 -15.81 -6.13 18.84
C GLY A 5 -15.39 -6.88 17.57
N ASN A 6 -15.81 -8.13 17.44
CA ASN A 6 -15.38 -9.09 16.42
C ASN A 6 -15.52 -8.63 14.95
N ASP A 7 -16.35 -7.64 14.68
CA ASP A 7 -16.57 -7.13 13.33
C ASP A 7 -15.44 -6.23 12.83
N GLY A 8 -14.48 -5.82 13.70
CA GLY A 8 -13.34 -5.00 13.37
C GLY A 8 -13.67 -3.65 12.72
N THR A 9 -12.68 -2.78 12.59
CA THR A 9 -12.80 -1.52 11.85
C THR A 9 -11.78 -1.54 10.71
N GLU A 10 -12.26 -1.38 9.48
CA GLU A 10 -11.46 -1.38 8.28
C GLU A 10 -11.29 0.04 7.75
N PHE A 11 -10.05 0.41 7.43
CA PHE A 11 -9.75 1.63 6.73
C PHE A 11 -9.12 1.31 5.38
N TRP A 12 -9.73 1.85 4.35
CA TRP A 12 -9.32 1.68 2.97
C TRP A 12 -8.78 2.99 2.45
N TRP A 13 -7.47 3.04 2.17
CA TRP A 13 -6.91 4.17 1.45
C TRP A 13 -6.62 3.78 0.02
N ASN A 14 -6.99 4.65 -0.88
CA ASN A 14 -6.49 4.57 -2.25
C ASN A 14 -5.03 5.04 -2.23
N ASP A 15 -4.15 4.14 -1.82
CA ASP A 15 -2.74 4.47 -1.89
C ASP A 15 -2.31 4.80 -3.31
N GLU A 16 -1.34 5.69 -3.40
CA GLU A 16 -0.66 6.16 -4.61
C GLU A 16 -0.10 5.04 -5.52
N VAL A 17 -0.26 3.77 -5.17
CA VAL A 17 -0.03 2.63 -6.06
C VAL A 17 -0.99 2.64 -7.25
N GLN A 18 -2.14 3.31 -7.15
CA GLN A 18 -2.90 3.72 -8.31
C GLN A 18 -2.23 4.95 -8.97
N ASN A 19 -1.01 4.77 -9.45
CA ASN A 19 -0.41 5.76 -10.31
C ASN A 19 -1.08 5.63 -11.69
N PRO A 20 -2.16 6.40 -11.97
CA PRO A 20 -2.85 6.31 -13.26
C PRO A 20 -1.87 6.61 -14.40
N GLY A 21 -0.80 7.38 -14.12
CA GLY A 21 0.28 7.63 -15.05
C GLY A 21 1.02 6.36 -15.45
N LEU A 22 1.16 5.39 -14.58
CA LEU A 22 1.87 4.14 -14.89
C LEU A 22 1.03 3.24 -15.80
N LYS A 23 -0.29 3.20 -15.60
CA LYS A 23 -1.22 2.48 -16.50
C LYS A 23 -1.34 3.18 -17.85
N ILE A 24 -1.52 4.49 -17.84
CA ILE A 24 -1.61 5.31 -19.06
C ILE A 24 -0.28 5.23 -19.82
N GLY A 25 0.86 5.40 -19.14
CA GLY A 25 2.19 5.26 -19.74
C GLY A 25 2.42 3.88 -20.32
N GLY A 26 2.06 2.80 -19.62
CA GLY A 26 2.14 1.44 -20.11
C GLY A 26 1.28 1.22 -21.36
N PHE A 27 0.07 1.77 -21.39
CA PHE A 27 -0.81 1.69 -22.56
C PHE A 27 -0.22 2.43 -23.78
N PHE A 28 0.33 3.63 -23.58
CA PHE A 28 1.03 4.37 -24.66
C PHE A 28 2.27 3.61 -25.15
N CYS A 29 3.04 2.98 -24.27
CA CYS A 29 4.17 2.15 -24.66
C CYS A 29 3.71 0.99 -25.54
N ILE A 30 2.61 0.29 -25.22
CA ILE A 30 2.08 -0.79 -26.04
C ILE A 30 1.73 -0.29 -27.43
N ILE A 31 1.02 0.84 -27.56
CA ILE A 31 0.68 1.44 -28.85
C ILE A 31 1.95 1.79 -29.63
N PHE A 32 2.94 2.37 -28.98
CA PHE A 32 4.20 2.75 -29.59
C PHE A 32 4.96 1.55 -30.17
N PHE A 33 4.92 0.39 -29.52
CA PHE A 33 5.55 -0.83 -30.01
C PHE A 33 4.73 -1.60 -31.06
N ILE A 34 3.41 -1.39 -31.16
CA ILE A 34 2.59 -1.98 -32.21
C ILE A 34 2.89 -1.38 -33.59
N ILE A 35 3.25 -0.09 -33.66
CA ILE A 35 3.53 0.61 -34.93
C ILE A 35 4.71 -0.03 -35.69
N PRO A 36 5.90 -0.24 -35.06
CA PRO A 36 7.02 -0.92 -35.71
C PRO A 36 6.69 -2.34 -36.18
N LEU A 37 5.86 -3.08 -35.43
CA LEU A 37 5.45 -4.43 -35.81
C LEU A 37 4.70 -4.49 -37.16
N LYS A 38 4.00 -3.42 -37.52
CA LYS A 38 3.34 -3.33 -38.83
C LYS A 38 4.29 -2.94 -39.97
N MET A 39 5.41 -2.31 -39.66
CA MET A 39 6.35 -1.79 -40.66
C MET A 39 7.53 -2.74 -40.93
N GLU A 40 7.84 -3.60 -39.97
CA GLU A 40 8.98 -4.51 -40.03
C GLU A 40 8.62 -5.85 -40.69
N LYS A 41 9.59 -6.43 -41.41
CA LYS A 41 9.40 -7.78 -42.01
C LYS A 41 9.37 -8.82 -40.87
N PRO A 42 8.40 -9.76 -40.91
CA PRO A 42 8.36 -10.89 -39.98
C PRO A 42 9.68 -11.65 -39.97
N GLY A 43 10.26 -11.86 -38.77
CA GLY A 43 11.54 -12.54 -38.58
C GLY A 43 12.78 -11.64 -38.56
N SER A 44 12.65 -10.32 -38.78
CA SER A 44 13.76 -9.41 -38.54
C SER A 44 14.09 -9.34 -37.05
N PHE A 45 15.36 -9.04 -36.72
CA PHE A 45 15.77 -8.88 -35.30
C PHE A 45 14.92 -7.84 -34.56
N LEU A 46 14.61 -6.72 -35.22
CA LEU A 46 13.78 -5.65 -34.66
C LEU A 46 12.33 -6.11 -34.44
N PHE A 47 11.78 -6.93 -35.33
CA PHE A 47 10.47 -7.52 -35.15
C PHE A 47 10.41 -8.42 -33.91
N ILE A 48 11.38 -9.33 -33.77
CA ILE A 48 11.45 -10.25 -32.62
C ILE A 48 11.61 -9.47 -31.32
N LEU A 49 12.51 -8.48 -31.29
CA LEU A 49 12.74 -7.63 -30.12
C LEU A 49 11.47 -6.87 -29.71
N SER A 50 10.75 -6.29 -30.67
CA SER A 50 9.48 -5.59 -30.43
C SER A 50 8.41 -6.52 -29.86
N VAL A 51 8.30 -7.75 -30.34
CA VAL A 51 7.38 -8.76 -29.80
C VAL A 51 7.74 -9.10 -28.36
N CYS A 52 9.03 -9.33 -28.06
CA CYS A 52 9.47 -9.66 -26.71
C CYS A 52 9.15 -8.53 -25.70
N ILE A 53 9.40 -7.28 -26.07
CA ILE A 53 9.10 -6.12 -25.24
C ILE A 53 7.59 -5.99 -25.02
N LEU A 54 6.78 -6.18 -26.06
CA LEU A 54 5.32 -6.08 -25.95
C LEU A 54 4.75 -7.17 -25.03
N VAL A 55 5.23 -8.41 -25.15
CA VAL A 55 4.84 -9.51 -24.25
C VAL A 55 5.21 -9.18 -22.80
N PHE A 56 6.44 -8.66 -22.57
CA PHE A 56 6.87 -8.27 -21.22
C PHE A 56 5.98 -7.17 -20.64
N LEU A 57 5.64 -6.14 -21.43
CA LEU A 57 4.75 -5.04 -21.00
C LEU A 57 3.35 -5.54 -20.65
N VAL A 58 2.79 -6.46 -21.45
CA VAL A 58 1.48 -7.05 -21.16
C VAL A 58 1.51 -7.84 -19.86
N ILE A 59 2.55 -8.67 -19.65
CA ILE A 59 2.71 -9.43 -18.40
C ILE A 59 2.84 -8.48 -17.20
N ALA A 60 3.63 -7.41 -17.33
CA ALA A 60 3.79 -6.41 -16.26
C ALA A 60 2.47 -5.73 -15.90
N LEU A 61 1.66 -5.34 -16.92
CA LEU A 61 0.34 -4.73 -16.68
C LEU A 61 -0.64 -5.71 -16.02
N ILE A 62 -0.63 -6.98 -16.43
CA ILE A 62 -1.46 -8.02 -15.79
C ILE A 62 -1.03 -8.19 -14.33
N HIS A 63 0.27 -8.24 -14.06
CA HIS A 63 0.80 -8.39 -12.70
C HIS A 63 0.40 -7.21 -11.81
N ILE A 64 0.54 -5.97 -12.29
CA ILE A 64 0.09 -4.77 -11.59
C ILE A 64 -1.42 -4.84 -11.31
N SER A 65 -2.22 -5.24 -12.31
CA SER A 65 -3.68 -5.36 -12.14
C SER A 65 -4.09 -6.47 -11.18
N MET A 66 -3.30 -7.54 -11.07
CA MET A 66 -3.52 -8.61 -10.09
C MET A 66 -3.21 -8.14 -8.67
N LEU A 67 -2.11 -7.39 -8.47
CA LEU A 67 -1.77 -6.81 -7.18
C LEU A 67 -2.87 -5.85 -6.68
N GLU A 68 -3.46 -5.08 -7.58
CA GLU A 68 -4.58 -4.19 -7.23
C GLU A 68 -5.87 -4.94 -6.85
N ARG A 69 -6.05 -6.17 -7.35
CA ARG A 69 -7.22 -7.01 -6.99
C ARG A 69 -7.09 -7.65 -5.61
N GLN A 70 -5.90 -7.78 -5.09
CA GLN A 70 -5.66 -8.17 -3.70
C GLN A 70 -5.89 -6.94 -2.80
N LYS A 71 -7.14 -6.47 -2.75
CA LYS A 71 -7.52 -5.38 -1.87
C LYS A 71 -7.44 -5.87 -0.44
N VAL A 72 -6.30 -5.64 0.18
CA VAL A 72 -6.14 -5.76 1.62
C VAL A 72 -6.40 -4.37 2.21
N PRO A 73 -7.22 -4.23 3.26
CA PRO A 73 -7.37 -2.95 3.92
C PRO A 73 -6.00 -2.44 4.38
N ALA A 74 -5.75 -1.17 4.20
CA ALA A 74 -4.49 -0.55 4.60
C ALA A 74 -4.30 -0.64 6.12
N LEU A 75 -5.42 -0.56 6.85
CA LEU A 75 -5.49 -0.71 8.29
C LEU A 75 -6.76 -1.48 8.64
N TYR A 76 -6.62 -2.50 9.45
CA TYR A 76 -7.72 -3.24 10.07
C TYR A 76 -7.45 -3.39 11.57
N MET A 77 -8.46 -3.19 12.39
CA MET A 77 -8.35 -3.28 13.85
C MET A 77 -9.51 -4.12 14.39
N ASN A 78 -9.18 -5.04 15.30
CA ASN A 78 -10.14 -5.84 16.04
C ASN A 78 -9.69 -5.99 17.50
N GLU A 79 -10.36 -6.84 18.25
CA GLU A 79 -10.04 -7.13 19.66
C GLU A 79 -8.66 -7.79 19.86
N GLU A 80 -8.16 -8.53 18.87
CA GLU A 80 -6.90 -9.27 18.95
C GLU A 80 -5.68 -8.38 18.66
N GLY A 81 -5.84 -7.40 17.77
CA GLY A 81 -4.74 -6.56 17.35
C GLY A 81 -5.04 -5.66 16.17
N ILE A 82 -3.96 -5.19 15.58
CA ILE A 82 -3.93 -4.31 14.43
C ILE A 82 -3.25 -5.00 13.25
N VAL A 83 -3.84 -4.87 12.07
CA VAL A 83 -3.26 -5.32 10.80
C VAL A 83 -2.94 -4.09 9.96
N VAL A 84 -1.70 -3.95 9.55
CA VAL A 84 -1.23 -2.86 8.69
C VAL A 84 -0.64 -3.47 7.42
N TRP A 85 -1.24 -3.19 6.27
CA TRP A 85 -0.82 -3.75 4.97
C TRP A 85 -0.75 -5.27 4.93
N GLY A 86 -1.58 -5.94 5.74
CA GLY A 86 -1.60 -7.40 5.86
C GLY A 86 -0.71 -7.98 6.95
N ASP A 87 0.13 -7.17 7.59
CA ASP A 87 0.97 -7.59 8.71
C ASP A 87 0.24 -7.40 10.03
N PHE A 88 0.03 -8.49 10.77
CA PHE A 88 -0.67 -8.50 12.05
C PHE A 88 0.26 -8.17 13.22
N CYS A 89 -0.24 -7.38 14.16
CA CYS A 89 0.39 -7.11 15.44
C CYS A 89 -0.64 -7.10 16.57
N SER A 90 -0.42 -7.87 17.62
CA SER A 90 -1.26 -7.84 18.82
C SER A 90 -1.08 -6.53 19.58
N TRP A 91 -2.17 -6.05 20.22
CA TRP A 91 -2.17 -4.81 21.01
C TRP A 91 -1.11 -4.78 22.12
N ASN A 92 -0.79 -5.94 22.70
CA ASN A 92 0.24 -6.07 23.75
C ASN A 92 1.65 -5.74 23.27
N HIS A 93 1.90 -5.79 21.96
CA HIS A 93 3.19 -5.48 21.35
C HIS A 93 3.30 -4.03 20.90
N VAL A 94 2.20 -3.29 20.85
CA VAL A 94 2.21 -1.86 20.50
C VAL A 94 2.83 -1.07 21.65
N LYS A 95 3.78 -0.21 21.35
CA LYS A 95 4.49 0.65 22.32
C LYS A 95 4.07 2.10 22.27
N SER A 96 3.96 2.64 21.07
CA SER A 96 3.51 4.03 20.86
C SER A 96 2.93 4.21 19.45
N VAL A 97 2.09 5.23 19.34
CA VAL A 97 1.50 5.68 18.07
C VAL A 97 1.82 7.16 17.91
N GLU A 98 2.55 7.53 16.88
CA GLU A 98 3.05 8.89 16.67
C GLU A 98 2.70 9.38 15.25
N ILE A 99 2.40 10.68 15.13
CA ILE A 99 2.34 11.35 13.83
C ILE A 99 3.67 12.04 13.58
N LYS A 100 4.27 11.77 12.40
CA LYS A 100 5.50 12.44 11.97
C LYS A 100 5.34 12.96 10.56
N SER A 101 5.71 14.23 10.37
CA SER A 101 5.76 14.86 9.04
C SER A 101 7.10 14.56 8.39
N LEU A 102 7.08 13.92 7.24
CA LEU A 102 8.27 13.67 6.44
C LEU A 102 8.23 14.47 5.15
N TYR A 103 9.35 15.10 4.82
CA TYR A 103 9.55 15.74 3.53
C TYR A 103 9.92 14.69 2.48
N ARG A 104 9.08 14.52 1.46
CA ARG A 104 9.37 13.65 0.32
C ARG A 104 9.41 14.48 -0.98
N GLY A 105 10.56 15.04 -1.27
CA GLY A 105 10.81 15.73 -2.54
C GLY A 105 9.89 16.93 -2.81
N ALA A 106 9.51 17.12 -4.07
CA ALA A 106 8.74 18.28 -4.54
C ALA A 106 7.27 18.31 -4.09
N ALA A 107 6.75 17.21 -3.56
CA ALA A 107 5.34 17.11 -3.12
C ALA A 107 5.07 17.78 -1.75
N GLY A 108 6.10 18.27 -1.07
CA GLY A 108 5.97 18.90 0.25
C GLY A 108 5.94 17.90 1.42
N PRO A 109 5.70 18.41 2.65
CA PRO A 109 5.61 17.56 3.83
C PRO A 109 4.34 16.72 3.78
N ARG A 110 4.47 15.44 4.12
CA ARG A 110 3.38 14.50 4.27
C ARG A 110 3.39 13.92 5.66
N ASP A 111 2.22 13.88 6.29
CA ASP A 111 2.08 13.34 7.63
C ASP A 111 1.88 11.82 7.57
N TRP A 112 2.52 11.11 8.48
CA TRP A 112 2.49 9.66 8.61
C TRP A 112 2.12 9.29 10.04
N ILE A 113 1.31 8.23 10.20
CA ILE A 113 1.13 7.60 11.50
C ILE A 113 2.14 6.47 11.61
N TYR A 114 2.99 6.53 12.62
CA TYR A 114 3.96 5.50 12.98
C TYR A 114 3.47 4.72 14.17
N ILE A 115 3.33 3.41 14.01
CA ILE A 115 2.93 2.48 15.06
C ILE A 115 4.17 1.69 15.42
N TYR A 116 4.73 1.98 16.57
CA TYR A 116 5.91 1.31 17.08
C TYR A 116 5.54 0.05 17.83
N VAL A 117 6.16 -1.07 17.49
CA VAL A 117 5.87 -2.39 18.03
C VAL A 117 7.15 -3.06 18.51
N GLN A 118 7.04 -3.85 19.58
CA GLN A 118 8.13 -4.67 20.08
C GLN A 118 7.66 -6.11 20.20
N LEU A 119 8.17 -6.96 19.31
CA LEU A 119 7.84 -8.38 19.32
C LEU A 119 8.55 -9.10 20.47
N PRO A 120 7.97 -10.18 21.02
CA PRO A 120 8.60 -10.98 22.07
C PRO A 120 9.93 -11.55 21.59
N GLY A 121 11.00 -11.30 22.35
CA GLY A 121 12.34 -11.77 22.02
C GLY A 121 13.15 -10.88 21.08
N ASP A 122 12.56 -9.82 20.53
CA ASP A 122 13.28 -8.86 19.72
C ASP A 122 13.75 -7.66 20.58
N GLU A 123 15.06 -7.37 20.51
CA GLU A 123 15.61 -6.14 21.13
C GLU A 123 15.28 -4.89 20.29
N LYS A 124 14.89 -5.07 19.02
CA LYS A 124 14.62 -3.97 18.12
C LYS A 124 13.12 -3.64 18.10
N ILE A 125 12.85 -2.34 18.13
CA ILE A 125 11.50 -1.81 17.92
C ILE A 125 11.22 -1.82 16.42
N GLY A 126 10.22 -2.60 16.02
CA GLY A 126 9.65 -2.56 14.67
C GLY A 126 8.76 -1.33 14.51
N CYS A 127 8.43 -1.00 13.27
CA CYS A 127 7.57 0.14 12.97
C CYS A 127 6.70 -0.14 11.75
N PHE A 128 5.39 0.03 11.90
CA PHE A 128 4.45 0.15 10.80
C PHE A 128 4.22 1.63 10.50
N ALA A 129 4.09 1.97 9.23
CA ALA A 129 3.85 3.35 8.81
C ALA A 129 2.66 3.40 7.83
N ILE A 130 1.72 4.27 8.11
CA ILE A 130 0.53 4.49 7.27
C ILE A 130 0.37 5.97 6.95
N THR A 131 -0.13 6.27 5.76
CA THR A 131 -0.37 7.65 5.28
C THR A 131 -1.84 7.83 4.95
N PRO A 132 -2.70 8.13 5.92
CA PRO A 132 -4.07 8.51 5.65
C PRO A 132 -4.17 9.84 4.90
N GLU A 133 -5.36 10.17 4.43
CA GLU A 133 -5.63 11.52 3.95
C GLU A 133 -5.45 12.54 5.10
N LYS A 134 -5.00 13.75 4.74
CA LYS A 134 -4.59 14.75 5.74
C LYS A 134 -5.71 15.12 6.73
N GLU A 135 -6.96 15.07 6.27
CA GLU A 135 -8.14 15.40 7.07
C GLU A 135 -8.50 14.30 8.06
N GLU A 136 -8.14 13.04 7.77
CA GLU A 136 -8.50 11.87 8.56
C GLU A 136 -7.41 11.42 9.54
N ILE A 137 -6.17 11.92 9.39
CA ILE A 137 -5.00 11.40 10.11
C ILE A 137 -5.15 11.48 11.65
N MET A 138 -5.74 12.56 12.15
CA MET A 138 -5.97 12.72 13.59
C MET A 138 -7.07 11.80 14.11
N GLU A 139 -8.13 11.63 13.33
CA GLU A 139 -9.24 10.74 13.66
C GLU A 139 -8.77 9.30 13.73
N ILE A 140 -8.03 8.85 12.71
CA ILE A 140 -7.48 7.49 12.66
C ILE A 140 -6.51 7.24 13.81
N LYS A 141 -5.64 8.20 14.14
CA LYS A 141 -4.76 8.07 15.30
C LYS A 141 -5.54 7.88 16.60
N ILE A 142 -6.60 8.68 16.82
CA ILE A 142 -7.46 8.57 17.99
C ILE A 142 -8.13 7.20 18.05
N TYR A 143 -8.58 6.65 16.91
CA TYR A 143 -9.14 5.29 16.85
C TYR A 143 -8.11 4.24 17.23
N ILE A 144 -6.89 4.30 16.67
CA ILE A 144 -5.81 3.35 17.00
C ILE A 144 -5.52 3.39 18.50
N GLU A 145 -5.37 4.59 19.08
CA GLU A 145 -5.09 4.76 20.50
C GLU A 145 -6.23 4.25 21.39
N ALA A 146 -7.49 4.49 21.00
CA ALA A 146 -8.65 4.01 21.73
C ALA A 146 -8.75 2.47 21.73
N PHE A 147 -8.51 1.81 20.58
CA PHE A 147 -8.43 0.36 20.51
C PHE A 147 -7.28 -0.17 21.35
N TRP A 148 -6.10 0.41 21.21
CA TRP A 148 -4.93 0.01 21.97
C TRP A 148 -5.15 0.14 23.48
N GLU A 149 -5.69 1.26 23.97
CA GLU A 149 -5.97 1.44 25.39
C GLU A 149 -7.02 0.46 25.92
N TYR A 150 -8.02 0.16 25.12
CA TYR A 150 -9.09 -0.76 25.52
C TYR A 150 -8.63 -2.22 25.60
N TYR A 151 -7.80 -2.67 24.63
CA TYR A 151 -7.44 -4.08 24.50
C TYR A 151 -6.05 -4.47 25.03
N LYS A 152 -5.15 -3.51 25.31
CA LYS A 152 -3.82 -3.83 25.84
C LYS A 152 -3.83 -4.42 27.24
N THR A 153 -4.91 -4.30 27.98
CA THR A 153 -5.03 -4.69 29.41
C THR A 153 -5.93 -5.89 29.61
N ASN A 154 -6.56 -6.39 28.58
CA ASN A 154 -7.36 -7.60 28.58
C ASN A 154 -6.64 -8.71 27.82
#